data_66d6657b05437563cd723a52828cf793
#
_entry.id   66d6657b05437563cd723a52828cf793
#
_cell.length_a   1.000
_cell.length_b   1.000
_cell.length_c   1.000
_cell.angle_alpha   90.00
_cell.angle_beta   90.00
_cell.angle_gamma   90.00
#
_symmetry.space_group_name_H-M   'P 1'
#
loop_
_entity.id
_entity.type
_entity.pdbx_description
1 polymer ?
#
loop_
_entity_poly.entity_id
_entity_poly.type
_entity_poly.pdbx_seq_one_letter_code
_entity_poly.pdbx_strand_id
1 'polypeptide(L)'
;MYDQAGRFISIEKPPRRIVCLVPSLTELLVDLNLKDLLTGVTKFCVHPQNIRQEKKIVGGTKSIHLDKIKSLNPDFILCNKEENTPEIVEACAQIAPVYVSDINCFRDFYNFLIDLGAVFNIEEKTTLLIRDIKKKRNEFRSKANSFPERKVAYLIWKNPLMAAGGATFINNLLSELNLKNVFEDEEDRYPQIENSQLNTADLVFLSSEPFPFKEEHCKEFQQYTQAKVKCVDGEYFSWYGSRLLKAFDYFEKLLESL
;
A
#
# COMPACT_ATOMS: atom_id res chain seq x y z
N MET A 1 2.79 -22.30 8.14
CA MET A 1 2.55 -21.66 6.83
C MET A 1 3.77 -20.86 6.38
N TYR A 2 3.83 -20.45 5.13
CA TYR A 2 4.87 -19.51 4.66
C TYR A 2 4.24 -18.13 4.46
N ASP A 3 4.96 -17.06 4.82
CA ASP A 3 4.57 -15.69 4.49
C ASP A 3 4.92 -15.34 3.03
N GLN A 4 4.54 -14.15 2.58
CA GLN A 4 4.81 -13.73 1.20
C GLN A 4 6.29 -13.39 0.94
N ALA A 5 7.12 -13.26 1.99
CA ALA A 5 8.57 -13.17 1.87
C ALA A 5 9.27 -14.55 1.85
N GLY A 6 8.50 -15.65 1.83
CA GLY A 6 9.00 -17.03 1.80
C GLY A 6 9.50 -17.54 3.15
N ARG A 7 9.16 -16.89 4.27
CA ARG A 7 9.59 -17.25 5.62
C ARG A 7 8.58 -18.20 6.26
N PHE A 8 9.05 -19.29 6.87
CA PHE A 8 8.18 -20.18 7.63
C PHE A 8 7.74 -19.52 8.95
N ILE A 9 6.42 -19.55 9.21
CA ILE A 9 5.83 -19.00 10.43
C ILE A 9 5.00 -20.12 11.10
N SER A 10 5.26 -20.35 12.40
CA SER A 10 4.45 -21.26 13.21
C SER A 10 3.40 -20.44 13.98
N ILE A 11 2.12 -20.72 13.70
CA ILE A 11 0.98 -20.12 14.39
C ILE A 11 0.11 -21.26 14.89
N GLU A 12 0.18 -21.54 16.19
CA GLU A 12 -0.54 -22.67 16.81
C GLU A 12 -2.00 -22.34 17.13
N LYS A 13 -2.29 -21.08 17.37
CA LYS A 13 -3.63 -20.58 17.74
C LYS A 13 -3.88 -19.24 17.09
N PRO A 14 -5.15 -18.89 16.80
CA PRO A 14 -5.48 -17.55 16.29
C PRO A 14 -4.95 -16.46 17.23
N PRO A 15 -4.17 -15.51 16.69
CA PRO A 15 -3.55 -14.46 17.48
C PRO A 15 -4.58 -13.57 18.17
N ARG A 16 -4.21 -13.07 19.35
CA ARG A 16 -5.07 -12.18 20.17
C ARG A 16 -4.42 -10.84 20.51
N ARG A 17 -3.14 -10.71 20.25
CA ARG A 17 -2.37 -9.50 20.57
C ARG A 17 -1.48 -9.12 19.39
N ILE A 18 -2.03 -8.31 18.49
CA ILE A 18 -1.40 -7.96 17.23
C ILE A 18 -0.63 -6.65 17.40
N VAL A 19 0.60 -6.60 16.91
CA VAL A 19 1.31 -5.37 16.57
C VAL A 19 1.36 -5.25 15.05
N CYS A 20 0.82 -4.16 14.49
CA CYS A 20 0.87 -3.89 13.06
C CYS A 20 1.81 -2.72 12.76
N LEU A 21 2.86 -2.99 11.97
CA LEU A 21 3.87 -1.99 11.62
C LEU A 21 3.62 -1.30 10.27
N VAL A 22 2.40 -1.46 9.73
CA VAL A 22 2.01 -0.98 8.40
C VAL A 22 0.67 -0.24 8.48
N PRO A 23 0.61 1.04 8.07
CA PRO A 23 -0.61 1.85 8.16
C PRO A 23 -1.80 1.28 7.37
N SER A 24 -1.59 0.90 6.11
CA SER A 24 -2.65 0.31 5.26
C SER A 24 -3.20 -1.00 5.81
N LEU A 25 -2.33 -1.85 6.36
CA LEU A 25 -2.75 -3.12 6.98
C LEU A 25 -3.43 -2.91 8.33
N THR A 26 -3.11 -1.82 9.05
CA THR A 26 -3.84 -1.43 10.25
C THR A 26 -5.29 -1.09 9.91
N GLU A 27 -5.54 -0.29 8.86
CA GLU A 27 -6.89 -0.02 8.36
C GLU A 27 -7.62 -1.31 7.98
N LEU A 28 -6.97 -2.18 7.21
CA LEU A 28 -7.53 -3.46 6.81
C LEU A 28 -7.94 -4.34 8.01
N LEU A 29 -7.08 -4.46 9.04
CA LEU A 29 -7.39 -5.24 10.24
C LEU A 29 -8.61 -4.66 10.98
N VAL A 30 -8.74 -3.33 11.04
CA VAL A 30 -9.91 -2.68 11.64
C VAL A 30 -11.17 -3.00 10.84
N ASP A 31 -11.14 -2.91 9.52
CA ASP A 31 -12.29 -3.19 8.66
C ASP A 31 -12.69 -4.67 8.63
N LEU A 32 -11.73 -5.57 8.93
CA LEU A 32 -12.00 -6.99 9.17
C LEU A 32 -12.54 -7.29 10.58
N ASN A 33 -12.83 -6.25 11.40
CA ASN A 33 -13.28 -6.34 12.79
C ASN A 33 -12.24 -6.99 13.74
N LEU A 34 -10.96 -6.79 13.48
CA LEU A 34 -9.86 -7.25 14.34
C LEU A 34 -9.26 -6.12 15.20
N LYS A 35 -9.93 -4.96 15.27
CA LYS A 35 -9.48 -3.77 16.03
C LYS A 35 -9.15 -4.08 17.47
N ASP A 36 -9.98 -4.91 18.14
CA ASP A 36 -9.79 -5.23 19.55
C ASP A 36 -8.53 -6.07 19.81
N LEU A 37 -8.05 -6.79 18.80
CA LEU A 37 -6.83 -7.58 18.88
C LEU A 37 -5.56 -6.71 18.65
N LEU A 38 -5.69 -5.52 18.04
CA LEU A 38 -4.58 -4.60 17.87
C LEU A 38 -4.13 -4.04 19.22
N THR A 39 -2.86 -4.23 19.58
CA THR A 39 -2.22 -3.70 20.78
C THR A 39 -1.22 -2.59 20.49
N GLY A 40 -0.59 -2.62 19.31
CA GLY A 40 0.39 -1.63 18.88
C GLY A 40 0.28 -1.30 17.40
N VAL A 41 0.50 -0.02 17.07
CA VAL A 41 0.46 0.53 15.71
C VAL A 41 1.57 1.54 15.49
N THR A 42 1.84 1.94 14.24
CA THR A 42 2.82 2.98 13.95
C THR A 42 2.22 4.39 14.12
N LYS A 43 3.08 5.40 14.26
CA LYS A 43 2.66 6.82 14.28
C LYS A 43 2.00 7.28 12.97
N PHE A 44 2.17 6.52 11.88
CA PHE A 44 1.62 6.81 10.57
C PHE A 44 0.24 6.15 10.33
N CYS A 45 -0.28 5.37 11.27
CA CYS A 45 -1.63 4.83 11.21
C CYS A 45 -2.64 5.95 11.46
N VAL A 46 -3.24 6.48 10.40
CA VAL A 46 -4.20 7.59 10.43
C VAL A 46 -5.64 7.15 10.21
N HIS A 47 -5.84 5.90 9.82
CA HIS A 47 -7.15 5.31 9.60
C HIS A 47 -7.35 4.07 10.50
N PRO A 48 -8.48 4.00 11.23
CA PRO A 48 -9.44 5.08 11.47
C PRO A 48 -8.81 6.23 12.29
N GLN A 49 -9.39 7.42 12.19
CA GLN A 49 -8.83 8.67 12.69
C GLN A 49 -8.39 8.65 14.18
N ASN A 50 -9.07 7.83 15.01
CA ASN A 50 -8.82 7.70 16.44
C ASN A 50 -7.85 6.54 16.80
N ILE A 51 -7.37 5.75 15.85
CA ILE A 51 -6.58 4.53 16.12
C ILE A 51 -5.34 4.81 16.99
N ARG A 52 -4.65 5.94 16.76
CA ARG A 52 -3.44 6.34 17.52
C ARG A 52 -3.72 6.79 18.95
N GLN A 53 -4.97 7.12 19.28
CA GLN A 53 -5.40 7.45 20.64
C GLN A 53 -5.77 6.18 21.41
N GLU A 54 -6.26 5.17 20.72
CA GLU A 54 -6.75 3.92 21.30
C GLU A 54 -5.68 2.85 21.42
N LYS A 55 -4.65 2.88 20.55
CA LYS A 55 -3.60 1.85 20.47
C LYS A 55 -2.22 2.43 20.79
N LYS A 56 -1.32 1.58 21.31
CA LYS A 56 0.04 2.03 21.64
C LYS A 56 0.85 2.34 20.39
N ILE A 57 1.44 3.52 20.32
CA ILE A 57 2.36 3.88 19.24
C ILE A 57 3.73 3.26 19.53
N VAL A 58 4.16 2.34 18.64
CA VAL A 58 5.40 1.57 18.76
C VAL A 58 6.55 2.10 17.87
N GLY A 59 6.38 3.26 17.25
CA GLY A 59 7.38 3.90 16.39
C GLY A 59 6.83 4.27 15.01
N GLY A 60 7.69 4.35 14.01
CA GLY A 60 7.33 4.50 12.60
C GLY A 60 7.45 3.17 11.85
N THR A 61 7.47 3.22 10.50
CA THR A 61 7.64 2.02 9.67
C THR A 61 9.12 1.64 9.49
N LYS A 62 10.01 2.62 9.42
CA LYS A 62 11.47 2.44 9.29
C LYS A 62 12.25 2.63 10.61
N SER A 63 11.54 2.96 11.71
CA SER A 63 12.17 3.17 13.03
C SER A 63 11.17 2.82 14.12
N ILE A 64 11.40 1.72 14.81
CA ILE A 64 10.50 1.15 15.82
C ILE A 64 11.12 1.20 17.23
N HIS A 65 10.27 1.09 18.25
CA HIS A 65 10.68 0.95 19.66
C HIS A 65 10.44 -0.48 20.13
N LEU A 66 11.48 -1.34 20.04
CA LEU A 66 11.40 -2.76 20.38
C LEU A 66 10.92 -3.00 21.82
N ASP A 67 11.36 -2.18 22.78
CA ASP A 67 10.95 -2.34 24.19
C ASP A 67 9.45 -2.09 24.36
N LYS A 68 8.88 -1.13 23.61
CA LYS A 68 7.44 -0.91 23.60
C LYS A 68 6.70 -2.11 23.01
N ILE A 69 7.23 -2.69 21.90
CA ILE A 69 6.65 -3.88 21.29
C ILE A 69 6.70 -5.05 22.28
N LYS A 70 7.85 -5.31 22.91
CA LYS A 70 8.00 -6.36 23.93
C LYS A 70 7.02 -6.19 25.09
N SER A 71 6.86 -4.97 25.60
CA SER A 71 5.94 -4.68 26.71
C SER A 71 4.47 -4.95 26.41
N LEU A 72 4.10 -5.00 25.13
CA LEU A 72 2.73 -5.36 24.68
C LEU A 72 2.50 -6.87 24.66
N ASN A 73 3.54 -7.70 24.84
CA ASN A 73 3.46 -9.17 24.75
C ASN A 73 2.65 -9.62 23.52
N PRO A 74 3.02 -9.20 22.29
CA PRO A 74 2.31 -9.62 21.10
C PRO A 74 2.48 -11.12 20.85
N ASP A 75 1.45 -11.74 20.30
CA ASP A 75 1.48 -13.11 19.79
C ASP A 75 1.50 -13.15 18.24
N PHE A 76 1.45 -11.98 17.60
CA PHE A 76 1.59 -11.81 16.15
C PHE A 76 2.05 -10.40 15.80
N ILE A 77 3.00 -10.29 14.86
CA ILE A 77 3.47 -9.02 14.33
C ILE A 77 3.29 -9.01 12.81
N LEU A 78 2.63 -7.98 12.30
CA LEU A 78 2.38 -7.81 10.88
C LEU A 78 3.29 -6.74 10.29
N CYS A 79 4.09 -7.14 9.31
CA CYS A 79 5.06 -6.33 8.58
C CYS A 79 4.77 -6.34 7.08
N ASN A 80 5.44 -5.46 6.35
CA ASN A 80 5.46 -5.45 4.90
C ASN A 80 6.90 -5.23 4.39
N LYS A 81 7.24 -5.84 3.28
CA LYS A 81 8.60 -5.83 2.71
C LYS A 81 9.06 -4.44 2.28
N GLU A 82 8.16 -3.58 1.80
CA GLU A 82 8.50 -2.21 1.40
C GLU A 82 8.60 -1.26 2.58
N GLU A 83 7.70 -1.45 3.57
CA GLU A 83 7.59 -0.55 4.72
C GLU A 83 8.61 -0.84 5.82
N ASN A 84 8.94 -2.09 6.04
CA ASN A 84 9.79 -2.51 7.14
C ASN A 84 11.13 -3.06 6.62
N THR A 85 12.24 -2.64 7.24
CA THR A 85 13.57 -3.15 6.86
C THR A 85 13.77 -4.59 7.34
N PRO A 86 14.68 -5.37 6.70
CA PRO A 86 15.00 -6.71 7.15
C PRO A 86 15.39 -6.77 8.64
N GLU A 87 16.17 -5.79 9.13
CA GLU A 87 16.62 -5.71 10.54
C GLU A 87 15.42 -5.54 11.50
N ILE A 88 14.41 -4.75 11.10
CA ILE A 88 13.16 -4.60 11.87
C ILE A 88 12.42 -5.94 11.94
N VAL A 89 12.30 -6.64 10.82
CA VAL A 89 11.64 -7.94 10.73
C VAL A 89 12.35 -8.99 11.59
N GLU A 90 13.68 -9.05 11.52
CA GLU A 90 14.49 -9.96 12.33
C GLU A 90 14.38 -9.66 13.83
N ALA A 91 14.45 -8.39 14.21
CA ALA A 91 14.29 -7.98 15.61
C ALA A 91 12.89 -8.30 16.16
N CYS A 92 11.84 -8.12 15.34
CA CYS A 92 10.47 -8.48 15.70
C CYS A 92 10.28 -10.01 15.81
N ALA A 93 10.97 -10.80 14.99
CA ALA A 93 10.90 -12.26 15.03
C ALA A 93 11.46 -12.87 16.33
N GLN A 94 12.30 -12.11 17.09
CA GLN A 94 12.74 -12.51 18.41
C GLN A 94 11.68 -12.28 19.50
N ILE A 95 10.55 -11.64 19.16
CA ILE A 95 9.51 -11.29 20.13
C ILE A 95 8.27 -12.18 19.91
N ALA A 96 7.83 -12.32 18.66
CA ALA A 96 6.63 -13.08 18.30
C ALA A 96 6.69 -13.52 16.82
N PRO A 97 5.82 -14.45 16.38
CA PRO A 97 5.66 -14.77 14.97
C PRO A 97 5.41 -13.51 14.14
N VAL A 98 6.22 -13.32 13.07
CA VAL A 98 6.11 -12.17 12.16
C VAL A 98 5.63 -12.65 10.80
N TYR A 99 4.57 -12.06 10.28
CA TYR A 99 4.15 -12.20 8.89
C TYR A 99 4.62 -10.98 8.09
N VAL A 100 5.32 -11.20 7.00
CA VAL A 100 5.77 -10.16 6.07
C VAL A 100 4.98 -10.27 4.78
N SER A 101 4.17 -9.26 4.48
CA SER A 101 3.48 -9.17 3.19
C SER A 101 4.40 -8.60 2.11
N ASP A 102 4.25 -9.10 0.86
CA ASP A 102 4.89 -8.59 -0.36
C ASP A 102 3.83 -8.58 -1.48
N ILE A 103 3.24 -7.41 -1.70
CA ILE A 103 2.05 -7.25 -2.54
C ILE A 103 2.38 -6.33 -3.71
N ASN A 104 2.51 -6.93 -4.91
CA ASN A 104 2.82 -6.22 -6.14
C ASN A 104 1.61 -6.16 -7.10
N CYS A 105 0.64 -7.05 -6.90
CA CYS A 105 -0.54 -7.15 -7.75
C CYS A 105 -1.76 -7.66 -6.95
N PHE A 106 -2.93 -7.62 -7.58
CA PHE A 106 -4.17 -8.13 -6.97
C PHE A 106 -4.11 -9.60 -6.57
N ARG A 107 -3.37 -10.44 -7.30
CA ARG A 107 -3.20 -11.86 -6.92
C ARG A 107 -2.50 -11.99 -5.58
N ASP A 108 -1.42 -11.24 -5.37
CA ASP A 108 -0.66 -11.26 -4.11
C ASP A 108 -1.53 -10.74 -2.97
N PHE A 109 -2.30 -9.70 -3.22
CA PHE A 109 -3.25 -9.16 -2.25
C PHE A 109 -4.36 -10.16 -1.89
N TYR A 110 -4.94 -10.87 -2.87
CA TYR A 110 -5.94 -11.89 -2.57
C TYR A 110 -5.37 -13.07 -1.79
N ASN A 111 -4.14 -13.50 -2.11
CA ASN A 111 -3.45 -14.54 -1.34
C ASN A 111 -3.19 -14.09 0.10
N PHE A 112 -2.76 -12.84 0.30
CA PHE A 112 -2.61 -12.26 1.63
C PHE A 112 -3.93 -12.26 2.43
N LEU A 113 -5.05 -11.93 1.81
CA LEU A 113 -6.37 -12.00 2.47
C LEU A 113 -6.75 -13.44 2.85
N ILE A 114 -6.43 -14.42 1.99
CA ILE A 114 -6.65 -15.86 2.30
C ILE A 114 -5.81 -16.25 3.50
N ASP A 115 -4.54 -15.85 3.55
CA ASP A 115 -3.65 -16.13 4.67
C ASP A 115 -4.17 -15.51 5.97
N LEU A 116 -4.60 -14.24 5.94
CA LEU A 116 -5.22 -13.59 7.11
C LEU A 116 -6.50 -14.30 7.54
N GLY A 117 -7.32 -14.75 6.58
CA GLY A 117 -8.50 -15.55 6.85
C GLY A 117 -8.17 -16.77 7.72
N ALA A 118 -7.20 -17.56 7.27
CA ALA A 118 -6.75 -18.76 7.97
C ALA A 118 -6.10 -18.45 9.34
N VAL A 119 -5.26 -17.40 9.41
CA VAL A 119 -4.57 -17.02 10.66
C VAL A 119 -5.54 -16.62 11.75
N PHE A 120 -6.61 -15.89 11.40
CA PHE A 120 -7.56 -15.32 12.38
C PHE A 120 -8.90 -16.05 12.44
N ASN A 121 -9.09 -17.16 11.69
CA ASN A 121 -10.36 -17.88 11.55
C ASN A 121 -11.51 -16.96 11.09
N ILE A 122 -11.26 -16.15 10.07
CA ILE A 122 -12.21 -15.20 9.47
C ILE A 122 -12.35 -15.37 7.95
N GLU A 123 -12.21 -16.61 7.44
CA GLU A 123 -12.22 -16.93 6.01
C GLU A 123 -13.45 -16.40 5.29
N GLU A 124 -14.62 -16.43 5.96
CA GLU A 124 -15.84 -15.88 5.40
C GLU A 124 -15.71 -14.37 5.11
N LYS A 125 -15.19 -13.59 6.07
CA LYS A 125 -15.02 -12.14 5.91
C LYS A 125 -14.02 -11.81 4.80
N THR A 126 -12.88 -12.49 4.76
CA THR A 126 -11.86 -12.26 3.74
C THR A 126 -12.34 -12.67 2.36
N THR A 127 -13.10 -13.77 2.25
CA THR A 127 -13.74 -14.20 1.00
C THR A 127 -14.75 -13.18 0.49
N LEU A 128 -15.60 -12.63 1.37
CA LEU A 128 -16.54 -11.57 1.03
C LEU A 128 -15.81 -10.32 0.53
N LEU A 129 -14.75 -9.88 1.22
CA LEU A 129 -13.95 -8.73 0.81
C LEU A 129 -13.31 -8.94 -0.57
N ILE A 130 -12.73 -10.12 -0.80
CA ILE A 130 -12.15 -10.50 -2.11
C ILE A 130 -13.21 -10.42 -3.21
N ARG A 131 -14.40 -11.00 -2.96
CA ARG A 131 -15.51 -10.98 -3.92
C ARG A 131 -15.93 -9.54 -4.26
N ASP A 132 -16.09 -8.71 -3.26
CA ASP A 132 -16.59 -7.34 -3.44
C ASP A 132 -15.55 -6.46 -4.16
N ILE A 133 -14.27 -6.62 -3.84
CA ILE A 133 -13.17 -5.96 -4.58
C ILE A 133 -13.12 -6.45 -6.03
N LYS A 134 -13.20 -7.77 -6.29
CA LYS A 134 -13.21 -8.31 -7.66
C LYS A 134 -14.38 -7.77 -8.48
N LYS A 135 -15.57 -7.68 -7.87
CA LYS A 135 -16.74 -7.11 -8.52
C LYS A 135 -16.51 -5.65 -8.93
N LYS A 136 -16.13 -4.79 -7.95
CA LYS A 136 -15.86 -3.37 -8.21
C LYS A 136 -14.75 -3.15 -9.23
N ARG A 137 -13.66 -3.94 -9.13
CA ARG A 137 -12.56 -3.91 -10.08
C ARG A 137 -13.03 -4.19 -11.51
N ASN A 138 -13.86 -5.23 -11.71
CA ASN A 138 -14.36 -5.59 -13.03
C ASN A 138 -15.29 -4.50 -13.61
N GLU A 139 -16.17 -3.93 -12.78
CA GLU A 139 -17.03 -2.80 -13.15
C GLU A 139 -16.20 -1.58 -13.56
N PHE A 140 -15.19 -1.25 -12.76
CA PHE A 140 -14.27 -0.15 -13.05
C PHE A 140 -13.48 -0.35 -14.34
N ARG A 141 -12.88 -1.55 -14.56
CA ARG A 141 -12.13 -1.85 -15.78
C ARG A 141 -12.95 -1.67 -17.04
N SER A 142 -14.23 -2.07 -17.01
CA SER A 142 -15.14 -1.87 -18.15
C SER A 142 -15.30 -0.39 -18.49
N LYS A 143 -15.34 0.48 -17.48
CA LYS A 143 -15.39 1.94 -17.66
C LYS A 143 -14.03 2.49 -18.10
N ALA A 144 -12.94 2.10 -17.42
CA ALA A 144 -11.59 2.58 -17.72
C ALA A 144 -11.18 2.32 -19.17
N ASN A 145 -11.56 1.17 -19.73
CA ASN A 145 -11.29 0.81 -21.13
C ASN A 145 -12.04 1.70 -22.16
N SER A 146 -13.00 2.52 -21.75
CA SER A 146 -13.63 3.51 -22.64
C SER A 146 -12.81 4.80 -22.77
N PHE A 147 -11.83 5.02 -21.92
CA PHE A 147 -10.89 6.13 -22.02
C PHE A 147 -9.68 5.73 -22.89
N PRO A 148 -9.06 6.67 -23.62
CA PRO A 148 -7.86 6.37 -24.40
C PRO A 148 -6.71 5.97 -23.49
N GLU A 149 -5.91 5.00 -23.93
CA GLU A 149 -4.65 4.69 -23.26
C GLU A 149 -3.74 5.93 -23.29
N ARG A 150 -3.11 6.22 -22.15
CA ARG A 150 -2.14 7.32 -22.00
C ARG A 150 -0.90 6.84 -21.26
N LYS A 151 0.23 7.42 -21.59
CA LYS A 151 1.48 7.20 -20.87
C LYS A 151 1.53 8.06 -19.63
N VAL A 152 1.94 7.48 -18.50
CA VAL A 152 1.99 8.18 -17.20
C VAL A 152 3.34 7.96 -16.51
N ALA A 153 3.90 9.03 -15.94
CA ALA A 153 4.97 8.99 -14.94
C ALA A 153 4.34 9.20 -13.55
N TYR A 154 4.52 8.26 -12.63
CA TYR A 154 3.99 8.36 -11.27
C TYR A 154 5.14 8.65 -10.29
N LEU A 155 5.18 9.87 -9.75
CA LEU A 155 6.27 10.35 -8.90
C LEU A 155 5.91 10.17 -7.42
N ILE A 156 6.85 9.60 -6.65
CA ILE A 156 6.69 9.29 -5.22
C ILE A 156 7.62 10.10 -4.32
N TRP A 157 8.71 10.67 -4.85
CA TRP A 157 9.70 11.40 -4.08
C TRP A 157 10.33 12.50 -4.90
N LYS A 158 10.71 13.61 -4.24
CA LYS A 158 11.19 14.82 -4.93
C LYS A 158 12.72 14.92 -5.00
N ASN A 159 13.43 14.61 -3.93
CA ASN A 159 14.88 14.75 -3.83
C ASN A 159 15.50 13.54 -3.13
N PRO A 160 16.14 12.61 -3.87
CA PRO A 160 16.22 12.56 -5.32
C PRO A 160 14.83 12.38 -5.96
N LEU A 161 14.67 12.73 -7.24
CA LEU A 161 13.42 12.49 -7.94
C LEU A 161 13.25 10.99 -8.20
N MET A 162 12.15 10.41 -7.71
CA MET A 162 11.89 8.98 -7.83
C MET A 162 10.47 8.72 -8.35
N ALA A 163 10.35 7.71 -9.20
CA ALA A 163 9.09 7.25 -9.75
C ALA A 163 8.73 5.84 -9.26
N ALA A 164 7.48 5.43 -9.47
CA ALA A 164 7.07 4.04 -9.32
C ALA A 164 7.43 3.26 -10.60
N GLY A 165 8.17 2.16 -10.46
CA GLY A 165 8.52 1.21 -11.52
C GLY A 165 7.49 0.09 -11.68
N GLY A 166 7.82 -0.90 -12.55
CA GLY A 166 6.91 -1.98 -12.95
C GLY A 166 6.55 -2.96 -11.83
N ALA A 167 7.50 -3.28 -10.95
CA ALA A 167 7.29 -4.29 -9.89
C ALA A 167 6.64 -3.70 -8.63
N THR A 168 5.58 -2.87 -8.79
CA THR A 168 4.87 -2.19 -7.71
C THR A 168 3.36 -2.38 -7.82
N PHE A 169 2.65 -2.32 -6.70
CA PHE A 169 1.19 -2.30 -6.69
C PHE A 169 0.63 -1.05 -7.39
N ILE A 170 1.36 0.07 -7.33
CA ILE A 170 1.05 1.31 -8.06
C ILE A 170 0.97 1.03 -9.57
N ASN A 171 1.98 0.37 -10.13
CA ASN A 171 1.99 0.02 -11.56
C ASN A 171 0.81 -0.89 -11.93
N ASN A 172 0.47 -1.84 -11.06
CA ASN A 172 -0.67 -2.71 -11.27
C ASN A 172 -1.99 -1.90 -11.30
N LEU A 173 -2.14 -0.88 -10.44
CA LEU A 173 -3.30 0.01 -10.44
C LEU A 173 -3.32 0.94 -11.65
N LEU A 174 -2.18 1.48 -12.09
CA LEU A 174 -2.11 2.29 -13.31
C LEU A 174 -2.62 1.50 -14.52
N SER A 175 -2.27 0.21 -14.62
CA SER A 175 -2.78 -0.69 -15.67
C SER A 175 -4.31 -0.88 -15.58
N GLU A 176 -4.90 -0.89 -14.38
CA GLU A 176 -6.36 -0.95 -14.20
C GLU A 176 -7.06 0.33 -14.71
N LEU A 177 -6.36 1.48 -14.66
CA LEU A 177 -6.84 2.77 -15.17
C LEU A 177 -6.65 2.93 -16.69
N ASN A 178 -6.18 1.92 -17.42
CA ASN A 178 -5.75 2.01 -18.81
C ASN A 178 -4.63 3.05 -19.01
N LEU A 179 -3.74 3.17 -18.02
CA LEU A 179 -2.57 4.05 -18.05
C LEU A 179 -1.30 3.21 -18.13
N LYS A 180 -0.45 3.52 -19.13
CA LYS A 180 0.83 2.85 -19.31
C LYS A 180 1.93 3.60 -18.56
N ASN A 181 2.54 2.95 -17.57
CA ASN A 181 3.65 3.52 -16.82
C ASN A 181 4.91 3.61 -17.70
N VAL A 182 5.51 4.80 -17.83
CA VAL A 182 6.73 5.00 -18.66
C VAL A 182 7.97 4.39 -18.02
N PHE A 183 7.91 4.00 -16.75
CA PHE A 183 8.98 3.37 -15.99
C PHE A 183 8.70 1.90 -15.66
N GLU A 184 7.77 1.23 -16.38
CA GLU A 184 7.39 -0.16 -16.08
C GLU A 184 8.52 -1.17 -16.33
N ASP A 185 9.47 -0.85 -17.22
CA ASP A 185 10.59 -1.72 -17.60
C ASP A 185 11.86 -1.47 -16.74
N GLU A 186 11.83 -0.55 -15.78
CA GLU A 186 12.94 -0.30 -14.88
C GLU A 186 13.13 -1.48 -13.90
N GLU A 187 14.41 -1.85 -13.66
CA GLU A 187 14.74 -2.97 -12.77
C GLU A 187 14.39 -2.66 -11.31
N ASP A 188 14.60 -1.39 -10.90
CA ASP A 188 14.27 -0.93 -9.57
C ASP A 188 12.76 -0.68 -9.42
N ARG A 189 12.21 -1.08 -8.27
CA ARG A 189 10.80 -0.78 -7.94
C ARG A 189 10.51 0.72 -7.87
N TYR A 190 11.52 1.49 -7.46
CA TYR A 190 11.42 2.94 -7.29
C TYR A 190 12.66 3.61 -7.88
N PRO A 191 12.77 3.67 -9.22
CA PRO A 191 13.93 4.22 -9.89
C PRO A 191 14.09 5.71 -9.59
N GLN A 192 15.34 6.13 -9.44
CA GLN A 192 15.71 7.55 -9.52
C GLN A 192 15.71 7.98 -10.97
N ILE A 193 15.06 9.10 -11.25
CA ILE A 193 14.87 9.60 -12.62
C ILE A 193 15.31 11.06 -12.76
N GLU A 194 15.41 11.52 -14.02
CA GLU A 194 15.69 12.90 -14.37
C GLU A 194 14.43 13.60 -14.89
N ASN A 195 14.32 14.91 -14.69
CA ASN A 195 13.19 15.72 -15.18
C ASN A 195 12.98 15.59 -16.69
N SER A 196 14.04 15.39 -17.46
CA SER A 196 13.98 15.20 -18.92
C SER A 196 13.19 13.98 -19.35
N GLN A 197 13.16 12.91 -18.52
CA GLN A 197 12.43 11.68 -18.79
C GLN A 197 10.90 11.87 -18.68
N LEU A 198 10.44 12.92 -18.01
CA LEU A 198 9.00 13.23 -17.91
C LEU A 198 8.37 13.57 -19.26
N ASN A 199 9.16 13.97 -20.26
CA ASN A 199 8.69 14.25 -21.62
C ASN A 199 8.29 13.01 -22.42
N THR A 200 8.52 11.80 -21.89
CA THR A 200 8.06 10.53 -22.50
C THR A 200 6.62 10.20 -22.12
N ALA A 201 6.04 10.93 -21.17
CA ALA A 201 4.70 10.73 -20.65
C ALA A 201 3.69 11.75 -21.21
N ASP A 202 2.41 11.39 -21.23
CA ASP A 202 1.28 12.28 -21.47
C ASP A 202 0.78 12.91 -20.17
N LEU A 203 1.00 12.20 -19.06
CA LEU A 203 0.57 12.56 -17.70
C LEU A 203 1.74 12.43 -16.73
N VAL A 204 1.83 13.36 -15.77
CA VAL A 204 2.71 13.24 -14.61
C VAL A 204 1.86 13.30 -13.35
N PHE A 205 1.79 12.19 -12.62
CA PHE A 205 1.12 12.14 -11.34
C PHE A 205 2.11 12.40 -10.20
N LEU A 206 1.77 13.35 -9.34
CA LEU A 206 2.50 13.69 -8.13
C LEU A 206 1.74 13.11 -6.93
N SER A 207 2.27 12.05 -6.33
CA SER A 207 1.64 11.36 -5.21
C SER A 207 1.67 12.18 -3.93
N SER A 208 0.55 12.18 -3.17
CA SER A 208 0.53 12.83 -1.84
C SER A 208 1.36 12.10 -0.78
N GLU A 209 1.87 10.91 -1.10
CA GLU A 209 2.76 10.11 -0.23
C GLU A 209 3.71 9.20 -1.04
N PRO A 210 4.82 8.75 -0.47
CA PRO A 210 5.37 9.12 0.83
C PRO A 210 5.89 10.56 0.90
N PHE A 211 6.30 11.17 -0.23
CA PHE A 211 6.58 12.60 -0.28
C PHE A 211 5.25 13.36 -0.46
N PRO A 212 4.94 14.35 0.42
CA PRO A 212 3.66 15.04 0.38
C PRO A 212 3.63 16.09 -0.75
N PHE A 213 3.53 15.63 -2.00
CA PHE A 213 3.34 16.55 -3.13
C PHE A 213 2.04 17.35 -2.96
N LYS A 214 2.07 18.60 -3.40
CA LYS A 214 0.96 19.56 -3.32
C LYS A 214 0.83 20.31 -4.64
N GLU A 215 -0.22 21.11 -4.77
CA GLU A 215 -0.52 21.91 -5.97
C GLU A 215 0.63 22.84 -6.38
N GLU A 216 1.41 23.37 -5.43
CA GLU A 216 2.60 24.17 -5.71
C GLU A 216 3.66 23.38 -6.51
N HIS A 217 3.81 22.10 -6.21
CA HIS A 217 4.71 21.20 -6.95
C HIS A 217 4.16 20.90 -8.35
N CYS A 218 2.84 20.85 -8.55
CA CYS A 218 2.27 20.71 -9.89
C CYS A 218 2.72 21.86 -10.80
N LYS A 219 2.69 23.09 -10.29
CA LYS A 219 3.17 24.29 -11.02
C LYS A 219 4.68 24.24 -11.30
N GLU A 220 5.46 23.74 -10.34
CA GLU A 220 6.91 23.57 -10.49
C GLU A 220 7.22 22.54 -11.58
N PHE A 221 6.63 21.35 -11.49
CA PHE A 221 6.89 20.26 -12.44
C PHE A 221 6.37 20.56 -13.84
N GLN A 222 5.31 21.37 -13.99
CA GLN A 222 4.79 21.78 -15.29
C GLN A 222 5.82 22.59 -16.10
N GLN A 223 6.87 23.13 -15.47
CA GLN A 223 7.97 23.82 -16.18
C GLN A 223 8.94 22.87 -16.85
N TYR A 224 8.96 21.61 -16.44
CA TYR A 224 9.90 20.60 -16.95
C TYR A 224 9.31 19.70 -18.04
N THR A 225 7.99 19.75 -18.28
CA THR A 225 7.32 18.85 -19.21
C THR A 225 6.11 19.47 -19.88
N GLN A 226 5.78 18.99 -21.09
CA GLN A 226 4.52 19.29 -21.78
C GLN A 226 3.38 18.36 -21.33
N ALA A 227 3.69 17.28 -20.59
CA ALA A 227 2.70 16.40 -20.01
C ALA A 227 1.78 17.16 -19.03
N LYS A 228 0.52 16.73 -18.92
CA LYS A 228 -0.40 17.28 -17.90
C LYS A 228 0.05 16.81 -16.51
N VAL A 229 0.47 17.74 -15.67
CA VAL A 229 0.88 17.45 -14.29
C VAL A 229 -0.33 17.53 -13.36
N LYS A 230 -0.51 16.51 -12.51
CA LYS A 230 -1.64 16.45 -11.58
C LYS A 230 -1.23 15.82 -10.26
N CYS A 231 -1.63 16.44 -9.14
CA CYS A 231 -1.54 15.83 -7.83
C CYS A 231 -2.61 14.73 -7.68
N VAL A 232 -2.21 13.58 -7.15
CA VAL A 232 -3.09 12.43 -6.87
C VAL A 232 -2.98 12.01 -5.42
N ASP A 233 -4.07 11.46 -4.89
CA ASP A 233 -4.08 10.89 -3.54
C ASP A 233 -3.34 9.55 -3.54
N GLY A 234 -2.15 9.56 -2.95
CA GLY A 234 -1.24 8.41 -2.91
C GLY A 234 -1.80 7.22 -2.14
N GLU A 235 -2.61 7.46 -1.11
CA GLU A 235 -3.22 6.37 -0.34
C GLU A 235 -4.10 5.46 -1.22
N TYR A 236 -4.79 6.00 -2.22
CA TYR A 236 -5.58 5.18 -3.15
C TYR A 236 -4.73 4.34 -4.11
N PHE A 237 -3.48 4.74 -4.37
CA PHE A 237 -2.57 4.00 -5.25
C PHE A 237 -1.63 3.04 -4.52
N SER A 238 -1.27 3.32 -3.27
CA SER A 238 -0.28 2.55 -2.51
C SER A 238 -0.89 1.68 -1.41
N TRP A 239 -2.10 2.01 -0.91
CA TRP A 239 -2.73 1.26 0.16
C TRP A 239 -3.62 0.15 -0.38
N TYR A 240 -3.06 -1.04 -0.48
CA TYR A 240 -3.84 -2.25 -0.70
C TYR A 240 -4.60 -2.61 0.59
N GLY A 241 -5.82 -3.13 0.44
CA GLY A 241 -6.69 -3.43 1.57
C GLY A 241 -8.15 -3.16 1.23
N SER A 242 -8.97 -2.98 2.27
CA SER A 242 -10.37 -2.58 2.16
C SER A 242 -10.58 -1.23 1.48
N ARG A 243 -9.57 -0.34 1.54
CA ARG A 243 -9.55 0.96 0.86
C ARG A 243 -9.76 0.86 -0.64
N LEU A 244 -9.38 -0.26 -1.27
CA LEU A 244 -9.62 -0.53 -2.70
C LEU A 244 -11.09 -0.41 -3.09
N LEU A 245 -12.03 -0.70 -2.18
CA LEU A 245 -13.46 -0.48 -2.43
C LEU A 245 -13.81 0.99 -2.69
N LYS A 246 -13.06 1.93 -2.10
CA LYS A 246 -13.21 3.38 -2.30
C LYS A 246 -12.31 3.90 -3.42
N ALA A 247 -11.16 3.23 -3.64
CA ALA A 247 -10.18 3.64 -4.63
C ALA A 247 -10.77 3.64 -6.06
N PHE A 248 -11.58 2.66 -6.42
CA PHE A 248 -12.19 2.60 -7.75
C PHE A 248 -13.14 3.77 -8.01
N ASP A 249 -13.89 4.24 -7.01
CA ASP A 249 -14.74 5.43 -7.14
C ASP A 249 -13.90 6.72 -7.31
N TYR A 250 -12.74 6.78 -6.65
CA TYR A 250 -11.77 7.86 -6.82
C TYR A 250 -11.14 7.81 -8.23
N PHE A 251 -10.73 6.64 -8.70
CA PHE A 251 -10.12 6.46 -10.02
C PHE A 251 -11.07 6.81 -11.16
N GLU A 252 -12.37 6.51 -11.03
CA GLU A 252 -13.38 6.92 -12.01
C GLU A 252 -13.41 8.45 -12.16
N LYS A 253 -13.50 9.18 -11.04
CA LYS A 253 -13.46 10.65 -11.03
C LYS A 253 -12.11 11.20 -11.54
N LEU A 254 -11.01 10.51 -11.24
CA LEU A 254 -9.70 10.89 -11.73
C LEU A 254 -9.66 10.81 -13.26
N LEU A 255 -10.10 9.69 -13.86
CA LEU A 255 -10.12 9.51 -15.31
C LEU A 255 -11.01 10.55 -16.02
N GLU A 256 -12.17 10.87 -15.47
CA GLU A 256 -13.07 11.91 -16.00
C GLU A 256 -12.43 13.33 -15.99
N SER A 257 -11.44 13.55 -15.16
CA SER A 257 -10.75 14.84 -14.98
C SER A 257 -9.45 14.96 -15.78
N LEU A 258 -9.04 13.88 -16.46
CA LEU A 258 -7.84 13.84 -17.30
C LEU A 258 -8.15 14.26 -18.73
#